data_24666c19d4cfdf03282c02951b5b6795
#
_entry.id   24666c19d4cfdf03282c02951b5b6795
#
_cell.length_a   1.000
_cell.length_b   1.000
_cell.length_c   1.000
_cell.angle_alpha   90.00
_cell.angle_beta   90.00
_cell.angle_gamma   90.00
#
_symmetry.space_group_name_H-M   'P 1'
#
loop_
_entity.id
_entity.type
_entity.pdbx_description
1 polymer ?
#
loop_
_entity_poly.entity_id
_entity_poly.type
_entity_poly.pdbx_seq_one_letter_code
_entity_poly.pdbx_strand_id
1 'polypeptide(L)'
;METTEIEKTPPEGNNRNKSIIIALAVLLLGSLGFNIYQLNKNKRNVEEIEVLNIDLQDTESAKIVLQEKLDELTIEFEQTREDLFERDSILVQRDVEIFEKQKEIQNILNKSEVTSSELKKAQRMINSLNNDIAQFKREIAELRQQKDSLIAVTDTLNIKQTELITELETERQRADETEHKLRSTFSVSNYKIQGLKVRRSGKEVETDKARRIDKLRVSFDLDPNHHAESGQKEIFIAIYKPDGSLGIFEGANHGSIETVSLGSIEYSDKVTFNYQRGSKQNITFDWEDYDFPQGNYKIDLYQNGLKIGQETVELK
;
A
#
# COMPACT_ATOMS: atom_id res chain seq x y z
N MET A 1 -4.34 -8.36 47.78
CA MET A 1 -4.02 -9.27 46.66
C MET A 1 -5.17 -9.18 45.69
N GLU A 2 -5.10 -8.23 44.81
CA GLU A 2 -6.06 -8.07 43.69
C GLU A 2 -5.24 -8.01 42.39
N THR A 3 -5.37 -9.06 41.60
CA THR A 3 -4.71 -9.24 40.34
C THR A 3 -5.49 -8.47 39.26
N THR A 4 -4.92 -7.39 38.77
CA THR A 4 -5.43 -6.66 37.61
C THR A 4 -5.13 -7.49 36.36
N GLU A 5 -6.17 -8.09 35.77
CA GLU A 5 -6.13 -8.69 34.44
C GLU A 5 -5.94 -7.59 33.39
N ILE A 6 -4.81 -7.69 32.67
CA ILE A 6 -4.56 -6.89 31.48
C ILE A 6 -5.34 -7.55 30.34
N GLU A 7 -6.43 -6.92 29.94
CA GLU A 7 -7.22 -7.28 28.76
C GLU A 7 -6.35 -7.07 27.49
N LYS A 8 -5.83 -8.17 26.95
CA LYS A 8 -5.17 -8.19 25.65
C LYS A 8 -6.22 -8.04 24.56
N THR A 9 -6.29 -6.88 23.96
CA THR A 9 -6.98 -6.70 22.67
C THR A 9 -6.37 -7.65 21.63
N PRO A 10 -7.19 -8.46 20.92
CA PRO A 10 -6.67 -9.32 19.85
C PRO A 10 -6.16 -8.45 18.69
N PRO A 11 -5.08 -8.86 18.01
CA PRO A 11 -4.58 -8.14 16.84
C PRO A 11 -5.66 -8.13 15.75
N GLU A 12 -5.94 -6.96 15.20
CA GLU A 12 -6.79 -6.81 14.01
C GLU A 12 -6.29 -7.73 12.90
N GLY A 13 -7.02 -8.82 12.70
CA GLY A 13 -6.70 -9.83 11.70
C GLY A 13 -6.79 -9.22 10.30
N ASN A 14 -5.68 -9.31 9.63
CA ASN A 14 -5.40 -8.90 8.28
C ASN A 14 -6.50 -9.31 7.28
N ASN A 15 -7.55 -8.51 7.15
CA ASN A 15 -8.67 -8.70 6.23
C ASN A 15 -8.24 -8.68 4.75
N ARG A 16 -7.07 -8.10 4.44
CA ARG A 16 -6.50 -8.06 3.08
C ARG A 16 -6.12 -9.45 2.56
N ASN A 17 -5.55 -10.32 3.41
CA ASN A 17 -5.20 -11.68 3.00
C ASN A 17 -6.42 -12.57 2.78
N LYS A 18 -7.51 -12.33 3.51
CA LYS A 18 -8.79 -13.05 3.29
C LYS A 18 -9.41 -12.70 1.95
N SER A 19 -9.37 -11.43 1.53
CA SER A 19 -9.90 -10.99 0.24
C SER A 19 -9.09 -11.56 -0.93
N ILE A 20 -7.78 -11.67 -0.81
CA ILE A 20 -6.90 -12.28 -1.82
C ILE A 20 -7.18 -13.79 -1.93
N ILE A 21 -7.35 -14.48 -0.82
CA ILE A 21 -7.66 -15.92 -0.79
C ILE A 21 -9.04 -16.18 -1.42
N ILE A 22 -10.03 -15.34 -1.16
CA ILE A 22 -11.37 -15.44 -1.77
C ILE A 22 -11.29 -15.20 -3.28
N ALA A 23 -10.54 -14.21 -3.75
CA ALA A 23 -10.35 -13.94 -5.17
C ALA A 23 -9.67 -15.11 -5.89
N LEU A 24 -8.63 -15.71 -5.30
CA LEU A 24 -7.97 -16.92 -5.82
C LEU A 24 -8.88 -18.14 -5.82
N ALA A 25 -9.72 -18.32 -4.81
CA ALA A 25 -10.70 -19.40 -4.76
C ALA A 25 -11.78 -19.26 -5.84
N VAL A 26 -12.25 -18.05 -6.13
CA VAL A 26 -13.22 -17.77 -7.21
C VAL A 26 -12.60 -18.06 -8.59
N LEU A 27 -11.34 -17.67 -8.81
CA LEU A 27 -10.60 -17.98 -10.04
C LEU A 27 -10.40 -19.50 -10.23
N LEU A 28 -10.07 -20.23 -9.17
CA LEU A 28 -9.93 -21.70 -9.20
C LEU A 28 -11.27 -22.41 -9.50
N LEU A 29 -12.35 -21.97 -8.90
CA LEU A 29 -13.70 -22.52 -9.16
C LEU A 29 -14.18 -22.19 -10.57
N GLY A 30 -13.88 -20.98 -11.08
CA GLY A 30 -14.16 -20.60 -12.46
C GLY A 30 -13.37 -21.45 -13.47
N SER A 31 -12.11 -21.72 -13.21
CA SER A 31 -11.25 -22.60 -14.01
C SER A 31 -11.73 -24.05 -14.03
N LEU A 32 -12.18 -24.58 -12.88
CA LEU A 32 -12.76 -25.94 -12.77
C LEU A 32 -14.08 -26.04 -13.52
N GLY A 33 -14.97 -25.07 -13.40
CA GLY A 33 -16.26 -25.02 -14.13
C GLY A 33 -16.05 -24.96 -15.63
N PHE A 34 -15.08 -24.17 -16.10
CA PHE A 34 -14.71 -24.08 -17.51
C PHE A 34 -14.11 -25.39 -18.05
N ASN A 35 -13.25 -26.07 -17.28
CA ASN A 35 -12.72 -27.39 -17.66
C ASN A 35 -13.82 -28.46 -17.79
N ILE A 36 -14.79 -28.47 -16.87
CA ILE A 36 -15.95 -29.41 -16.94
C ILE A 36 -16.83 -29.08 -18.15
N TYR A 37 -17.05 -27.79 -18.45
CA TYR A 37 -17.78 -27.36 -19.65
C TYR A 37 -17.05 -27.81 -20.93
N GLN A 38 -15.75 -27.64 -21.01
CA GLN A 38 -14.90 -28.09 -22.13
C GLN A 38 -14.94 -29.63 -22.32
N LEU A 39 -14.87 -30.39 -21.22
CA LEU A 39 -14.94 -31.85 -21.26
C LEU A 39 -16.30 -32.34 -21.76
N ASN A 40 -17.42 -31.68 -21.39
CA ASN A 40 -18.77 -32.04 -21.89
C ASN A 40 -18.93 -31.63 -23.36
N LYS A 41 -18.37 -30.51 -23.80
CA LYS A 41 -18.39 -30.11 -25.20
C LYS A 41 -17.56 -31.06 -26.07
N ASN A 42 -16.39 -31.50 -25.58
CA ASN A 42 -15.59 -32.50 -26.30
C ASN A 42 -16.27 -33.87 -26.43
N LYS A 43 -17.07 -34.31 -25.45
CA LYS A 43 -17.86 -35.54 -25.59
C LYS A 43 -18.87 -35.47 -26.72
N ARG A 44 -19.56 -34.32 -26.88
CA ARG A 44 -20.50 -34.13 -28.00
C ARG A 44 -19.79 -34.12 -29.36
N ASN A 45 -18.62 -33.51 -29.47
CA ASN A 45 -17.85 -33.50 -30.72
C ASN A 45 -17.31 -34.90 -31.09
N VAL A 46 -17.04 -35.78 -30.12
CA VAL A 46 -16.62 -37.17 -30.37
C VAL A 46 -17.78 -38.01 -30.85
N GLU A 47 -19.02 -37.80 -30.34
CA GLU A 47 -20.21 -38.48 -30.81
C GLU A 47 -20.57 -38.06 -32.24
N GLU A 48 -20.35 -36.81 -32.67
CA GLU A 48 -20.53 -36.37 -34.07
C GLU A 48 -19.49 -36.98 -35.04
N ILE A 49 -18.29 -37.37 -34.58
CA ILE A 49 -17.25 -38.00 -35.41
C ILE A 49 -17.64 -39.47 -35.75
N GLU A 50 -18.43 -40.14 -34.93
CA GLU A 50 -18.85 -41.55 -35.18
C GLU A 50 -19.86 -41.71 -36.30
N VAL A 51 -20.55 -40.64 -36.72
CA VAL A 51 -21.65 -40.69 -37.69
C VAL A 51 -21.19 -40.59 -39.16
N LEU A 52 -19.90 -40.28 -39.43
CA LEU A 52 -19.37 -40.20 -40.80
C LEU A 52 -18.91 -41.57 -41.35
N ASN A 53 -19.66 -42.64 -41.10
CA ASN A 53 -19.55 -43.87 -41.89
C ASN A 53 -20.34 -43.68 -43.21
N ILE A 54 -19.82 -42.91 -44.11
CA ILE A 54 -20.38 -42.73 -45.45
C ILE A 54 -20.26 -44.06 -46.19
N ASP A 55 -21.39 -44.60 -46.58
CA ASP A 55 -21.41 -45.74 -47.49
C ASP A 55 -20.90 -45.33 -48.87
N LEU A 56 -19.64 -45.65 -49.15
CA LEU A 56 -18.93 -45.26 -50.38
C LEU A 56 -19.32 -46.14 -51.60
N GLN A 57 -20.49 -46.78 -51.57
CA GLN A 57 -20.97 -47.53 -52.70
C GLN A 57 -21.43 -46.56 -53.87
N ASP A 58 -21.90 -45.39 -53.54
CA ASP A 58 -22.18 -44.32 -54.52
C ASP A 58 -21.09 -43.24 -54.44
N THR A 59 -20.15 -43.29 -55.37
CA THR A 59 -18.99 -42.36 -55.40
C THR A 59 -19.37 -40.88 -55.59
N GLU A 60 -20.46 -40.60 -56.29
CA GLU A 60 -20.90 -39.23 -56.56
C GLU A 60 -21.54 -38.62 -55.30
N SER A 61 -22.44 -39.38 -54.65
CA SER A 61 -23.03 -38.93 -53.37
C SER A 61 -22.02 -38.75 -52.26
N ALA A 62 -21.05 -39.65 -52.16
CA ALA A 62 -19.93 -39.55 -51.20
C ALA A 62 -19.06 -38.32 -51.46
N LYS A 63 -18.79 -37.97 -52.71
CA LYS A 63 -18.04 -36.77 -53.08
C LYS A 63 -18.74 -35.49 -52.64
N ILE A 64 -20.04 -35.38 -52.82
CA ILE A 64 -20.84 -34.22 -52.40
C ILE A 64 -20.80 -34.07 -50.88
N VAL A 65 -21.02 -35.13 -50.13
CA VAL A 65 -20.96 -35.08 -48.64
C VAL A 65 -19.60 -34.70 -48.13
N LEU A 66 -18.50 -35.19 -48.72
CA LEU A 66 -17.15 -34.81 -48.34
C LEU A 66 -16.81 -33.35 -48.67
N GLN A 67 -17.35 -32.82 -49.81
CA GLN A 67 -17.19 -31.40 -50.17
C GLN A 67 -17.94 -30.52 -49.16
N GLU A 68 -19.18 -30.83 -48.83
CA GLU A 68 -19.99 -30.12 -47.85
C GLU A 68 -19.25 -30.04 -46.49
N LYS A 69 -18.65 -31.16 -46.04
CA LYS A 69 -17.92 -31.22 -44.80
C LYS A 69 -16.59 -30.42 -44.85
N LEU A 70 -15.90 -30.42 -45.98
CA LEU A 70 -14.72 -29.57 -46.17
C LEU A 70 -15.09 -28.09 -46.13
N ASP A 71 -16.18 -27.69 -46.78
CA ASP A 71 -16.66 -26.31 -46.79
C ASP A 71 -17.04 -25.83 -45.38
N GLU A 72 -17.75 -26.67 -44.60
CA GLU A 72 -18.07 -26.42 -43.20
C GLU A 72 -16.81 -26.19 -42.37
N LEU A 73 -15.83 -27.10 -42.45
CA LEU A 73 -14.56 -26.99 -41.72
C LEU A 73 -13.74 -25.79 -42.16
N THR A 74 -13.81 -25.40 -43.42
CA THR A 74 -13.14 -24.20 -43.92
C THR A 74 -13.72 -22.94 -43.32
N ILE A 75 -15.06 -22.80 -43.29
CA ILE A 75 -15.76 -21.71 -42.67
C ILE A 75 -15.41 -21.62 -41.16
N GLU A 76 -15.46 -22.76 -40.46
CA GLU A 76 -15.13 -22.86 -39.05
C GLU A 76 -13.70 -22.41 -38.76
N PHE A 77 -12.76 -22.80 -39.61
CA PHE A 77 -11.36 -22.41 -39.48
C PHE A 77 -11.16 -20.92 -39.73
N GLU A 78 -11.75 -20.36 -40.82
CA GLU A 78 -11.64 -18.93 -41.11
C GLU A 78 -12.25 -18.06 -40.02
N GLN A 79 -13.41 -18.43 -39.45
CA GLN A 79 -13.99 -17.75 -38.30
C GLN A 79 -13.04 -17.77 -37.07
N THR A 80 -12.37 -18.90 -36.84
CA THR A 80 -11.43 -19.04 -35.75
C THR A 80 -10.18 -18.20 -35.97
N ARG A 81 -9.75 -18.05 -37.23
CA ARG A 81 -8.58 -17.28 -37.67
C ARG A 81 -8.80 -15.78 -37.61
N GLU A 82 -9.98 -15.28 -37.99
CA GLU A 82 -10.33 -13.85 -37.91
C GLU A 82 -10.22 -13.28 -36.50
N ASP A 83 -10.47 -14.11 -35.49
CA ASP A 83 -10.32 -13.77 -34.08
C ASP A 83 -8.85 -13.64 -33.62
N LEU A 84 -7.87 -13.99 -34.45
CA LEU A 84 -6.44 -14.01 -34.16
C LEU A 84 -5.75 -12.76 -34.69
N PHE A 85 -5.94 -11.62 -34.06
CA PHE A 85 -5.26 -10.37 -34.45
C PHE A 85 -3.79 -10.26 -33.99
N GLU A 86 -3.24 -11.24 -33.27
CA GLU A 86 -1.85 -11.21 -32.79
C GLU A 86 -1.03 -12.39 -33.34
N ARG A 87 0.08 -12.05 -33.92
CA ARG A 87 1.07 -12.98 -34.55
C ARG A 87 1.82 -13.78 -33.47
N ASP A 88 1.27 -14.90 -33.07
CA ASP A 88 2.05 -15.93 -32.40
C ASP A 88 2.64 -16.86 -33.48
N SER A 89 3.97 -17.06 -33.46
CA SER A 89 4.68 -17.85 -34.46
C SER A 89 4.22 -19.32 -34.51
N ILE A 90 3.79 -19.88 -33.39
CA ILE A 90 3.27 -21.24 -33.31
C ILE A 90 1.92 -21.36 -34.02
N LEU A 91 1.04 -20.38 -33.84
CA LEU A 91 -0.26 -20.35 -34.49
C LEU A 91 -0.15 -20.15 -36.01
N VAL A 92 0.82 -19.37 -36.46
CA VAL A 92 1.11 -19.19 -37.90
C VAL A 92 1.51 -20.50 -38.57
N GLN A 93 2.32 -21.34 -37.91
CA GLN A 93 2.71 -22.63 -38.47
C GLN A 93 1.51 -23.59 -38.57
N ARG A 94 0.66 -23.64 -37.55
CA ARG A 94 -0.58 -24.42 -37.58
C ARG A 94 -1.55 -23.98 -38.64
N ASP A 95 -1.68 -22.68 -38.84
CA ASP A 95 -2.49 -22.05 -39.87
C ASP A 95 -2.07 -22.58 -41.27
N VAL A 96 -0.77 -22.60 -41.56
CA VAL A 96 -0.23 -23.12 -42.83
C VAL A 96 -0.52 -24.61 -42.97
N GLU A 97 -0.30 -25.43 -41.96
CA GLU A 97 -0.56 -26.88 -41.97
C GLU A 97 -2.01 -27.20 -42.29
N ILE A 98 -2.95 -26.51 -41.67
CA ILE A 98 -4.40 -26.66 -41.90
C ILE A 98 -4.75 -26.25 -43.33
N PHE A 99 -4.25 -25.12 -43.80
CA PHE A 99 -4.48 -24.64 -45.15
C PHE A 99 -3.96 -25.62 -46.23
N GLU A 100 -2.76 -26.17 -46.04
CA GLU A 100 -2.22 -27.18 -46.95
C GLU A 100 -3.06 -28.44 -47.02
N LYS A 101 -3.56 -28.93 -45.88
CA LYS A 101 -4.50 -30.07 -45.82
C LYS A 101 -5.79 -29.79 -46.57
N GLN A 102 -6.40 -28.61 -46.35
CA GLN A 102 -7.60 -28.20 -47.07
C GLN A 102 -7.37 -28.22 -48.57
N LYS A 103 -6.28 -27.67 -49.03
CA LYS A 103 -5.92 -27.64 -50.45
C LYS A 103 -5.71 -29.05 -51.04
N GLU A 104 -5.08 -29.97 -50.29
CA GLU A 104 -4.87 -31.35 -50.74
C GLU A 104 -6.22 -32.10 -50.84
N ILE A 105 -7.13 -31.94 -49.87
CA ILE A 105 -8.46 -32.51 -49.93
C ILE A 105 -9.24 -31.98 -51.12
N GLN A 106 -9.23 -30.64 -51.31
CA GLN A 106 -9.92 -30.00 -52.43
C GLN A 106 -9.40 -30.51 -53.79
N ASN A 107 -8.08 -30.73 -53.89
CA ASN A 107 -7.46 -31.27 -55.10
C ASN A 107 -7.95 -32.69 -55.40
N ILE A 108 -8.19 -33.53 -54.38
CA ILE A 108 -8.75 -34.86 -54.57
C ILE A 108 -10.23 -34.76 -55.04
N LEU A 109 -11.02 -33.91 -54.39
CA LEU A 109 -12.48 -33.79 -54.68
C LEU A 109 -12.75 -33.15 -56.04
N ASN A 110 -11.83 -32.25 -56.52
CA ASN A 110 -11.99 -31.57 -57.82
C ASN A 110 -11.62 -32.42 -59.04
N LYS A 111 -11.14 -33.66 -58.87
CA LYS A 111 -10.89 -34.53 -60.01
C LYS A 111 -12.21 -34.92 -60.73
N SER A 112 -12.16 -35.00 -62.08
CA SER A 112 -13.31 -35.35 -62.90
C SER A 112 -13.74 -36.82 -62.68
N GLU A 113 -12.76 -37.72 -62.40
CA GLU A 113 -13.00 -39.10 -62.03
C GLU A 113 -12.29 -39.36 -60.71
N VAL A 114 -13.04 -39.59 -59.66
CA VAL A 114 -12.50 -39.88 -58.30
C VAL A 114 -12.76 -41.34 -57.99
N THR A 115 -11.71 -42.07 -57.63
CA THR A 115 -11.84 -43.48 -57.25
C THR A 115 -12.31 -43.65 -55.80
N SER A 116 -12.96 -44.77 -55.49
CA SER A 116 -13.36 -45.10 -54.11
C SER A 116 -12.17 -45.05 -53.09
N SER A 117 -10.94 -45.38 -53.56
CA SER A 117 -9.71 -45.28 -52.77
C SER A 117 -9.36 -43.84 -52.45
N GLU A 118 -9.50 -42.92 -53.42
CA GLU A 118 -9.23 -41.49 -53.22
C GLU A 118 -10.29 -40.82 -52.30
N LEU A 119 -11.56 -41.22 -52.40
CA LEU A 119 -12.59 -40.78 -51.47
C LEU A 119 -12.32 -41.22 -50.04
N LYS A 120 -11.87 -42.51 -49.86
CA LYS A 120 -11.43 -42.99 -48.53
C LYS A 120 -10.21 -42.19 -48.00
N LYS A 121 -9.29 -41.76 -48.88
CA LYS A 121 -8.18 -40.90 -48.49
C LYS A 121 -8.69 -39.55 -48.08
N ALA A 122 -9.55 -38.91 -48.87
CA ALA A 122 -10.14 -37.61 -48.56
C ALA A 122 -10.90 -37.62 -47.24
N GLN A 123 -11.72 -38.64 -46.98
CA GLN A 123 -12.45 -38.83 -45.74
C GLN A 123 -11.49 -38.88 -44.51
N ARG A 124 -10.41 -39.65 -44.61
CA ARG A 124 -9.39 -39.73 -43.51
C ARG A 124 -8.74 -38.37 -43.28
N MET A 125 -8.47 -37.64 -44.37
CA MET A 125 -7.86 -36.29 -44.29
C MET A 125 -8.83 -35.29 -43.70
N ILE A 126 -10.12 -35.34 -44.03
CA ILE A 126 -11.18 -34.51 -43.44
C ILE A 126 -11.31 -34.78 -41.93
N ASN A 127 -11.29 -36.04 -41.52
CA ASN A 127 -11.30 -36.38 -40.10
C ASN A 127 -10.05 -35.87 -39.35
N SER A 128 -8.87 -35.97 -39.99
CA SER A 128 -7.64 -35.36 -39.46
C SER A 128 -7.72 -33.84 -39.35
N LEU A 129 -8.25 -33.19 -40.40
CA LEU A 129 -8.44 -31.75 -40.45
C LEU A 129 -9.37 -31.24 -39.34
N ASN A 130 -10.51 -31.96 -39.12
CA ASN A 130 -11.42 -31.66 -38.00
C ASN A 130 -10.73 -31.72 -36.65
N ASN A 131 -9.87 -32.73 -36.42
CA ASN A 131 -9.10 -32.83 -35.18
C ASN A 131 -8.06 -31.70 -35.04
N ASP A 132 -7.40 -31.31 -36.14
CA ASP A 132 -6.41 -30.24 -36.14
C ASP A 132 -7.08 -28.88 -35.84
N ILE A 133 -8.24 -28.60 -36.43
CA ILE A 133 -9.03 -27.40 -36.16
C ILE A 133 -9.51 -27.38 -34.69
N ALA A 134 -9.99 -28.50 -34.18
CA ALA A 134 -10.40 -28.62 -32.78
C ALA A 134 -9.24 -28.42 -31.82
N GLN A 135 -8.03 -28.88 -32.17
CA GLN A 135 -6.83 -28.62 -31.37
C GLN A 135 -6.40 -27.16 -31.45
N PHE A 136 -6.40 -26.57 -32.64
CA PHE A 136 -6.10 -25.17 -32.86
C PHE A 136 -7.01 -24.25 -32.04
N LYS A 137 -8.32 -24.52 -32.02
CA LYS A 137 -9.26 -23.80 -31.16
C LYS A 137 -8.93 -23.88 -29.65
N ARG A 138 -8.49 -25.06 -29.18
CA ARG A 138 -8.09 -25.23 -27.79
C ARG A 138 -6.86 -24.42 -27.46
N GLU A 139 -5.84 -24.47 -28.32
CA GLU A 139 -4.60 -23.71 -28.15
C GLU A 139 -4.87 -22.19 -28.09
N ILE A 140 -5.76 -21.69 -28.97
CA ILE A 140 -6.20 -20.28 -28.92
C ILE A 140 -6.90 -19.95 -27.61
N ALA A 141 -7.83 -20.80 -27.17
CA ALA A 141 -8.57 -20.56 -25.93
C ALA A 141 -7.63 -20.52 -24.71
N GLU A 142 -6.64 -21.41 -24.66
CA GLU A 142 -5.62 -21.43 -23.60
C GLU A 142 -4.74 -20.18 -23.63
N LEU A 143 -4.27 -19.75 -24.80
CA LEU A 143 -3.46 -18.56 -24.96
C LEU A 143 -4.23 -17.30 -24.56
N ARG A 144 -5.51 -17.18 -24.93
CA ARG A 144 -6.37 -16.08 -24.49
C ARG A 144 -6.52 -16.06 -22.97
N GLN A 145 -6.78 -17.19 -22.35
CA GLN A 145 -6.88 -17.29 -20.90
C GLN A 145 -5.58 -16.88 -20.20
N GLN A 146 -4.42 -17.30 -20.73
CA GLN A 146 -3.12 -16.91 -20.21
C GLN A 146 -2.88 -15.40 -20.35
N LYS A 147 -3.22 -14.83 -21.51
CA LYS A 147 -3.13 -13.39 -21.77
C LYS A 147 -3.97 -12.59 -20.79
N ASP A 148 -5.25 -12.96 -20.64
CA ASP A 148 -6.17 -12.27 -19.72
C ASP A 148 -5.69 -12.37 -18.26
N SER A 149 -5.17 -13.53 -17.85
CA SER A 149 -4.57 -13.72 -16.54
C SER A 149 -3.34 -12.83 -16.34
N LEU A 150 -2.46 -12.75 -17.35
CA LEU A 150 -1.27 -11.89 -17.29
C LEU A 150 -1.62 -10.41 -17.23
N ILE A 151 -2.62 -9.97 -17.98
CA ILE A 151 -3.14 -8.59 -17.92
C ILE A 151 -3.63 -8.29 -16.51
N ALA A 152 -4.47 -9.14 -15.92
CA ALA A 152 -4.99 -8.96 -14.57
C ALA A 152 -3.88 -8.90 -13.50
N VAL A 153 -2.85 -9.74 -13.63
CA VAL A 153 -1.67 -9.71 -12.75
C VAL A 153 -0.89 -8.40 -12.93
N THR A 154 -0.68 -7.97 -14.17
CA THR A 154 0.04 -6.73 -14.48
C THR A 154 -0.68 -5.52 -13.92
N ASP A 155 -2.00 -5.44 -14.07
CA ASP A 155 -2.83 -4.37 -13.53
C ASP A 155 -2.76 -4.34 -12.00
N THR A 156 -2.85 -5.51 -11.36
CA THR A 156 -2.71 -5.64 -9.90
C THR A 156 -1.33 -5.17 -9.42
N LEU A 157 -0.26 -5.52 -10.14
CA LEU A 157 1.10 -5.11 -9.82
C LEU A 157 1.28 -3.59 -9.99
N ASN A 158 0.72 -2.99 -11.04
CA ASN A 158 0.77 -1.56 -11.28
C ASN A 158 0.06 -0.77 -10.18
N ILE A 159 -1.14 -1.23 -9.76
CA ILE A 159 -1.87 -0.63 -8.63
C ILE A 159 -1.02 -0.70 -7.37
N LYS A 160 -0.47 -1.87 -7.06
CA LYS A 160 0.34 -2.06 -5.86
C LYS A 160 1.63 -1.24 -5.89
N GLN A 161 2.26 -1.09 -7.04
CA GLN A 161 3.42 -0.24 -7.21
C GLN A 161 3.08 1.22 -6.92
N THR A 162 1.96 1.72 -7.43
CA THR A 162 1.51 3.09 -7.18
C THR A 162 1.19 3.33 -5.69
N GLU A 163 0.53 2.38 -5.03
CA GLU A 163 0.26 2.44 -3.58
C GLU A 163 1.57 2.52 -2.78
N LEU A 164 2.54 1.66 -3.08
CA LEU A 164 3.84 1.64 -2.38
C LEU A 164 4.67 2.90 -2.61
N ILE A 165 4.63 3.48 -3.81
CA ILE A 165 5.30 4.76 -4.09
C ILE A 165 4.68 5.87 -3.24
N THR A 166 3.34 5.94 -3.18
CA THR A 166 2.64 6.95 -2.38
C THR A 166 2.92 6.80 -0.88
N GLU A 167 2.93 5.56 -0.39
CA GLU A 167 3.28 5.25 1.01
C GLU A 167 4.73 5.67 1.33
N LEU A 168 5.67 5.34 0.43
CA LEU A 168 7.07 5.70 0.59
C LEU A 168 7.28 7.23 0.60
N GLU A 169 6.60 7.96 -0.28
CA GLU A 169 6.66 9.43 -0.32
C GLU A 169 6.10 10.02 0.97
N THR A 170 4.99 9.50 1.49
CA THR A 170 4.39 9.94 2.75
C THR A 170 5.34 9.70 3.93
N GLU A 171 5.95 8.52 4.00
CA GLU A 171 6.90 8.20 5.08
C GLU A 171 8.19 9.03 4.99
N ARG A 172 8.67 9.31 3.78
CA ARG A 172 9.81 10.24 3.58
C ARG A 172 9.48 11.64 4.06
N GLN A 173 8.32 12.19 3.71
CA GLN A 173 7.90 13.50 4.17
C GLN A 173 7.82 13.57 5.71
N ARG A 174 7.24 12.55 6.36
CA ARG A 174 7.19 12.45 7.82
C ARG A 174 8.58 12.36 8.45
N ALA A 175 9.49 11.59 7.83
CA ALA A 175 10.86 11.48 8.30
C ALA A 175 11.60 12.81 8.18
N ASP A 176 11.49 13.50 7.05
CA ASP A 176 12.11 14.80 6.81
C ASP A 176 11.57 15.87 7.77
N GLU A 177 10.24 15.90 8.00
CA GLU A 177 9.63 16.78 9.00
C GLU A 177 10.15 16.51 10.41
N THR A 178 10.26 15.23 10.78
CA THR A 178 10.76 14.83 12.10
C THR A 178 12.23 15.20 12.25
N GLU A 179 13.04 14.94 11.25
CA GLU A 179 14.45 15.31 11.22
C GLU A 179 14.62 16.83 11.29
N HIS A 180 13.83 17.59 10.54
CA HIS A 180 13.83 19.04 10.60
C HIS A 180 13.45 19.56 11.99
N LYS A 181 12.39 19.03 12.61
CA LYS A 181 12.02 19.37 13.99
C LYS A 181 13.13 19.08 14.97
N LEU A 182 13.76 17.90 14.89
CA LEU A 182 14.85 17.51 15.76
C LEU A 182 16.05 18.43 15.61
N ARG A 183 16.50 18.70 14.39
CA ARG A 183 17.66 19.56 14.10
C ARG A 183 17.42 21.02 14.47
N SER A 184 16.18 21.51 14.30
CA SER A 184 15.81 22.89 14.63
C SER A 184 15.48 23.10 16.12
N THR A 185 15.46 22.03 16.92
CA THR A 185 15.20 22.12 18.36
C THR A 185 16.46 22.63 19.08
N PHE A 186 16.26 23.54 20.04
CA PHE A 186 17.35 24.15 20.80
C PHE A 186 17.89 23.19 21.85
N SER A 187 19.21 23.30 22.07
CA SER A 187 19.86 22.84 23.29
C SER A 187 19.91 23.98 24.31
N VAL A 188 19.74 23.66 25.57
CA VAL A 188 19.82 24.64 26.66
C VAL A 188 21.01 24.36 27.54
N SER A 189 21.68 25.43 27.96
CA SER A 189 22.80 25.41 28.93
C SER A 189 22.58 26.45 30.00
N ASN A 190 23.38 26.41 31.06
CA ASN A 190 23.29 27.35 32.19
C ASN A 190 21.90 27.49 32.78
N TYR A 191 21.15 26.37 32.83
CA TYR A 191 19.79 26.33 33.35
C TYR A 191 19.82 26.57 34.87
N LYS A 192 19.10 27.60 35.31
CA LYS A 192 19.08 28.04 36.70
C LYS A 192 17.69 28.42 37.13
N ILE A 193 17.28 28.02 38.34
CA ILE A 193 16.03 28.39 38.98
C ILE A 193 16.35 29.11 40.29
N GLN A 194 15.77 30.30 40.51
CA GLN A 194 15.97 31.09 41.71
C GLN A 194 14.63 31.51 42.32
N GLY A 195 14.46 31.26 43.60
CA GLY A 195 13.39 31.88 44.36
C GLY A 195 13.67 33.34 44.69
N LEU A 196 12.77 34.24 44.34
CA LEU A 196 12.96 35.68 44.55
C LEU A 196 11.88 36.25 45.45
N LYS A 197 12.31 37.07 46.40
CA LYS A 197 11.48 37.96 47.18
C LYS A 197 11.58 39.37 46.60
N VAL A 198 10.41 39.98 46.31
CA VAL A 198 10.30 41.39 45.89
C VAL A 198 10.02 42.25 47.09
N ARG A 199 10.96 43.14 47.45
CA ARG A 199 10.77 44.12 48.53
C ARG A 199 9.81 45.24 48.08
N ARG A 200 9.24 45.94 49.04
CA ARG A 200 8.37 47.13 48.74
C ARG A 200 9.07 48.24 47.89
N SER A 201 10.41 48.27 47.94
CA SER A 201 11.22 49.14 47.11
C SER A 201 11.44 48.66 45.68
N GLY A 202 10.84 47.54 45.28
CA GLY A 202 11.07 46.87 43.99
C GLY A 202 12.39 46.08 43.92
N LYS A 203 13.23 46.07 44.97
CA LYS A 203 14.47 45.31 44.98
C LYS A 203 14.17 43.80 45.16
N GLU A 204 14.70 43.00 44.27
CA GLU A 204 14.65 41.53 44.31
C GLU A 204 15.79 40.99 45.16
N VAL A 205 15.48 39.95 45.95
CA VAL A 205 16.45 39.26 46.82
C VAL A 205 16.25 37.78 46.68
N GLU A 206 17.29 37.05 46.34
CA GLU A 206 17.27 35.59 46.26
C GLU A 206 17.03 34.96 47.63
N THR A 207 16.14 33.97 47.69
CA THR A 207 15.80 33.22 48.89
C THR A 207 15.31 31.82 48.58
N ASP A 208 15.69 30.84 49.40
CA ASP A 208 15.20 29.48 49.32
C ASP A 208 14.02 29.22 50.30
N LYS A 209 13.60 30.23 51.03
CA LYS A 209 12.52 30.09 52.02
C LYS A 209 11.15 30.23 51.36
N ALA A 210 10.44 29.13 51.17
CA ALA A 210 9.16 29.04 50.53
C ALA A 210 8.18 30.16 50.90
N ARG A 211 7.99 30.42 52.24
CA ARG A 211 7.09 31.47 52.77
C ARG A 211 7.48 32.92 52.42
N ARG A 212 8.64 33.13 51.78
CA ARG A 212 9.15 34.44 51.45
C ARG A 212 9.30 34.68 49.97
N ILE A 213 9.02 33.70 49.17
CA ILE A 213 9.13 33.75 47.71
C ILE A 213 7.86 34.42 47.16
N ASP A 214 8.06 35.38 46.28
CA ASP A 214 6.99 36.03 45.52
C ASP A 214 6.97 35.49 44.09
N LYS A 215 8.11 35.00 43.57
CA LYS A 215 8.22 34.41 42.22
C LYS A 215 9.42 33.48 42.08
N LEU A 216 9.36 32.52 41.16
CA LEU A 216 10.49 31.74 40.69
C LEU A 216 10.98 32.34 39.36
N ARG A 217 12.29 32.72 39.34
CA ARG A 217 12.96 33.10 38.11
C ARG A 217 13.66 31.92 37.50
N VAL A 218 13.28 31.59 36.29
CA VAL A 218 13.91 30.56 35.45
C VAL A 218 14.77 31.26 34.42
N SER A 219 16.04 30.91 34.33
CA SER A 219 16.95 31.46 33.34
C SER A 219 17.78 30.35 32.69
N PHE A 220 17.99 30.43 31.41
CA PHE A 220 18.79 29.50 30.65
C PHE A 220 19.34 30.14 29.40
N ASP A 221 20.42 29.60 28.88
CA ASP A 221 20.98 29.98 27.61
C ASP A 221 20.52 29.00 26.52
N LEU A 222 20.05 29.53 25.41
CA LEU A 222 19.86 28.78 24.16
C LEU A 222 21.23 28.70 23.47
N ASP A 223 21.71 27.49 23.25
CA ASP A 223 22.94 27.28 22.50
C ASP A 223 22.74 27.59 21.01
N PRO A 224 23.82 28.01 20.29
CA PRO A 224 23.70 28.33 18.87
C PRO A 224 23.17 27.17 18.06
N ASN A 225 22.08 27.39 17.32
CA ASN A 225 21.50 26.40 16.40
C ASN A 225 21.46 26.96 14.98
N HIS A 226 22.26 26.38 14.07
CA HIS A 226 22.34 26.80 12.68
C HIS A 226 21.21 26.21 11.81
N HIS A 227 20.44 25.22 12.33
CA HIS A 227 19.29 24.63 11.64
C HIS A 227 17.97 25.34 12.00
N ALA A 228 17.92 25.99 13.15
CA ALA A 228 16.76 26.78 13.53
C ALA A 228 16.74 28.10 12.75
N GLU A 229 15.62 28.38 12.08
CA GLU A 229 15.44 29.61 11.32
C GLU A 229 15.24 30.82 12.25
N SER A 230 15.69 31.99 11.77
CA SER A 230 15.45 33.26 12.46
C SER A 230 13.95 33.58 12.49
N GLY A 231 13.50 34.20 13.57
CA GLY A 231 12.11 34.61 13.75
C GLY A 231 11.58 34.32 15.14
N GLN A 232 10.28 34.47 15.28
CA GLN A 232 9.59 34.24 16.54
C GLN A 232 9.59 32.75 16.89
N LYS A 233 9.99 32.42 18.11
CA LYS A 233 10.05 31.04 18.64
C LYS A 233 9.35 30.99 19.99
N GLU A 234 8.88 29.81 20.37
CA GLU A 234 8.22 29.54 21.64
C GLU A 234 8.92 28.42 22.38
N ILE A 235 9.01 28.53 23.69
CA ILE A 235 9.40 27.48 24.62
C ILE A 235 8.26 27.32 25.63
N PHE A 236 7.79 26.08 25.76
CA PHE A 236 6.74 25.74 26.70
C PHE A 236 7.37 25.26 28.02
N ILE A 237 6.82 25.71 29.12
CA ILE A 237 7.37 25.52 30.47
C ILE A 237 6.32 24.77 31.31
N ALA A 238 6.66 23.56 31.76
CA ALA A 238 5.84 22.81 32.69
C ALA A 238 6.47 22.84 34.09
N ILE A 239 5.80 23.45 35.04
CA ILE A 239 6.25 23.60 36.41
C ILE A 239 5.44 22.65 37.29
N TYR A 240 6.11 21.68 37.87
CA TYR A 240 5.51 20.72 38.79
C TYR A 240 5.80 21.12 40.25
N LYS A 241 4.74 21.27 41.03
CA LYS A 241 4.82 21.56 42.46
C LYS A 241 5.28 20.33 43.26
N PRO A 242 5.65 20.47 44.56
CA PRO A 242 6.11 19.37 45.35
C PRO A 242 5.13 18.19 45.48
N ASP A 243 3.82 18.42 45.33
CA ASP A 243 2.76 17.42 45.31
C ASP A 243 2.60 16.72 43.97
N GLY A 244 3.38 17.10 42.97
CA GLY A 244 3.32 16.59 41.56
C GLY A 244 2.27 17.26 40.69
N SER A 245 1.46 18.17 41.21
CA SER A 245 0.50 18.93 40.42
C SER A 245 1.18 19.95 39.51
N LEU A 246 0.57 20.25 38.36
CA LEU A 246 1.03 21.30 37.48
C LEU A 246 0.72 22.69 38.10
N GLY A 247 1.75 23.53 38.19
CA GLY A 247 1.58 24.91 38.66
C GLY A 247 0.94 25.77 37.58
N ILE A 248 -0.31 26.15 37.75
CA ILE A 248 -1.04 27.03 36.84
C ILE A 248 -1.40 28.30 37.64
N PHE A 249 -1.01 29.45 37.13
CA PHE A 249 -1.33 30.76 37.69
C PHE A 249 -2.39 31.47 36.84
N GLU A 250 -3.33 32.18 37.47
CA GLU A 250 -4.35 32.94 36.78
C GLU A 250 -3.70 34.09 35.96
N GLY A 251 -3.87 34.07 34.64
CA GLY A 251 -3.22 34.99 33.71
C GLY A 251 -1.99 34.45 32.97
N ALA A 252 -1.51 33.23 33.32
CA ALA A 252 -0.48 32.54 32.56
C ALA A 252 -1.03 32.00 31.22
N ASN A 253 -0.16 31.87 30.23
CA ASN A 253 -0.53 31.30 28.91
C ASN A 253 -0.41 29.78 28.97
N HIS A 254 -1.17 29.14 29.87
CA HIS A 254 -1.20 27.67 29.99
C HIS A 254 -1.97 27.01 28.85
N GLY A 255 -1.72 25.72 28.63
CA GLY A 255 -2.38 24.94 27.60
C GLY A 255 -1.79 23.53 27.48
N SER A 256 -1.97 22.91 26.33
CA SER A 256 -1.40 21.59 26.04
C SER A 256 -0.56 21.61 24.77
N ILE A 257 0.46 20.75 24.72
CA ILE A 257 1.32 20.51 23.57
C ILE A 257 1.43 19.00 23.29
N GLU A 258 1.50 18.64 22.03
CA GLU A 258 1.84 17.28 21.61
C GLU A 258 3.34 17.07 21.69
N THR A 259 3.75 16.01 22.36
CA THR A 259 5.17 15.61 22.48
C THR A 259 5.44 14.33 21.71
N VAL A 260 6.69 14.19 21.24
CA VAL A 260 7.13 13.01 20.48
C VAL A 260 7.09 11.72 21.31
N SER A 261 7.33 11.82 22.63
CA SER A 261 7.51 10.65 23.51
C SER A 261 6.41 10.41 24.52
N LEU A 262 5.66 11.45 24.92
CA LEU A 262 4.71 11.39 26.04
C LEU A 262 3.25 11.65 25.62
N GLY A 263 3.01 11.87 24.30
CA GLY A 263 1.70 12.30 23.83
C GLY A 263 1.39 13.73 24.25
N SER A 264 0.12 14.05 24.47
CA SER A 264 -0.31 15.39 24.92
C SER A 264 0.05 15.63 26.37
N ILE A 265 0.77 16.73 26.64
CA ILE A 265 1.09 17.17 27.99
C ILE A 265 0.60 18.59 28.19
N GLU A 266 0.27 18.92 29.45
CA GLU A 266 -0.07 20.31 29.82
C GLU A 266 1.19 21.08 30.21
N TYR A 267 1.21 22.38 29.90
CA TYR A 267 2.26 23.32 30.32
C TYR A 267 1.71 24.46 31.15
N SER A 268 2.54 24.97 32.04
CA SER A 268 2.19 26.06 32.98
C SER A 268 2.17 27.43 32.31
N ASP A 269 3.13 27.66 31.43
CA ASP A 269 3.26 28.92 30.68
C ASP A 269 4.15 28.72 29.45
N LYS A 270 4.24 29.75 28.59
CA LYS A 270 5.14 29.76 27.43
C LYS A 270 5.86 31.09 27.29
N VAL A 271 7.11 31.02 26.88
CA VAL A 271 7.93 32.19 26.54
C VAL A 271 8.07 32.28 25.04
N THR A 272 7.72 33.46 24.51
CA THR A 272 7.87 33.80 23.10
C THR A 272 9.04 34.78 22.96
N PHE A 273 9.96 34.50 22.02
CA PHE A 273 11.14 35.34 21.79
C PHE A 273 11.51 35.37 20.31
N ASN A 274 12.26 36.39 19.90
CA ASN A 274 12.80 36.46 18.55
C ASN A 274 14.20 35.85 18.54
N TYR A 275 14.39 34.79 17.75
CA TYR A 275 15.66 34.12 17.58
C TYR A 275 16.39 34.59 16.32
N GLN A 276 17.70 34.76 16.40
CA GLN A 276 18.57 34.95 15.25
C GLN A 276 19.40 33.69 15.03
N ARG A 277 19.33 33.15 13.80
CA ARG A 277 20.00 31.89 13.41
C ARG A 277 21.46 31.84 13.87
N GLY A 278 21.83 30.80 14.59
CA GLY A 278 23.21 30.58 15.06
C GLY A 278 23.63 31.47 16.21
N SER A 279 22.74 32.30 16.78
CA SER A 279 23.08 33.12 17.95
C SER A 279 22.88 32.35 19.25
N LYS A 280 23.73 32.65 20.23
CA LYS A 280 23.47 32.29 21.62
C LYS A 280 22.57 33.35 22.24
N GLN A 281 21.52 32.96 22.96
CA GLN A 281 20.57 33.88 23.56
C GLN A 281 20.22 33.48 24.98
N ASN A 282 20.25 34.38 25.92
CA ASN A 282 19.78 34.15 27.29
C ASN A 282 18.28 34.42 27.35
N ILE A 283 17.53 33.46 27.89
CA ILE A 283 16.09 33.55 28.14
C ILE A 283 15.86 33.58 29.63
N THR A 284 15.06 34.53 30.09
CA THR A 284 14.62 34.65 31.47
C THR A 284 13.11 34.74 31.53
N PHE A 285 12.53 34.00 32.44
CA PHE A 285 11.11 33.90 32.65
C PHE A 285 10.83 33.94 34.16
N ASP A 286 9.86 34.74 34.58
CA ASP A 286 9.40 34.82 35.97
C ASP A 286 8.03 34.13 36.08
N TRP A 287 7.93 33.15 36.94
CA TRP A 287 6.69 32.49 37.27
C TRP A 287 6.21 32.89 38.67
N GLU A 288 4.98 33.35 38.77
CA GLU A 288 4.34 33.81 39.99
C GLU A 288 3.29 32.78 40.44
N ASP A 289 3.10 32.64 41.72
CA ASP A 289 2.01 31.86 42.34
C ASP A 289 1.56 32.53 43.64
N TYR A 290 0.35 32.25 44.05
CA TYR A 290 -0.19 32.78 45.32
C TYR A 290 0.44 32.13 46.53
N ASP A 291 0.89 30.86 46.42
CA ASP A 291 1.48 30.11 47.50
C ASP A 291 2.60 29.20 46.98
N PHE A 292 3.72 29.22 47.66
CA PHE A 292 4.87 28.36 47.39
C PHE A 292 5.02 27.32 48.50
N PRO A 293 4.41 26.11 48.38
CA PRO A 293 4.66 24.99 49.30
C PRO A 293 6.15 24.64 49.39
N GLN A 294 6.57 24.20 50.61
CA GLN A 294 7.93 23.69 50.78
C GLN A 294 8.12 22.39 50.03
N GLY A 295 9.29 22.18 49.44
CA GLY A 295 9.68 20.96 48.75
C GLY A 295 10.31 21.22 47.40
N ASN A 296 10.38 20.20 46.57
CA ASN A 296 11.03 20.18 45.27
C ASN A 296 10.09 20.63 44.14
N TYR A 297 10.44 21.70 43.48
CA TYR A 297 9.80 22.14 42.24
C TYR A 297 10.61 21.64 41.06
N LYS A 298 9.96 20.89 40.13
CA LYS A 298 10.56 20.43 38.91
C LYS A 298 10.06 21.26 37.75
N ILE A 299 10.97 21.76 36.93
CA ILE A 299 10.65 22.60 35.78
C ILE A 299 11.21 21.96 34.52
N ASP A 300 10.30 21.58 33.63
CA ASP A 300 10.59 20.98 32.34
C ASP A 300 10.39 22.02 31.21
N LEU A 301 11.32 22.07 30.28
CA LEU A 301 11.26 22.94 29.10
C LEU A 301 11.03 22.10 27.85
N TYR A 302 10.12 22.55 26.98
CA TYR A 302 9.76 21.86 25.75
C TYR A 302 9.80 22.81 24.56
N GLN A 303 10.25 22.29 23.42
CA GLN A 303 10.19 22.95 22.13
C GLN A 303 10.02 21.92 21.02
N ASN A 304 9.21 22.24 20.00
CA ASN A 304 8.93 21.34 18.89
C ASN A 304 8.40 19.93 19.31
N GLY A 305 7.78 19.84 20.51
CA GLY A 305 7.35 18.56 21.09
C GLY A 305 8.46 17.75 21.75
N LEU A 306 9.66 18.29 21.89
CA LEU A 306 10.78 17.64 22.54
C LEU A 306 11.11 18.33 23.86
N LYS A 307 11.48 17.54 24.89
CA LYS A 307 12.02 18.09 26.14
C LYS A 307 13.45 18.55 25.90
N ILE A 308 13.69 19.84 26.08
CA ILE A 308 15.00 20.48 25.86
C ILE A 308 15.78 20.75 27.14
N GLY A 309 15.11 20.74 28.28
CA GLY A 309 15.74 20.94 29.57
C GLY A 309 14.88 20.49 30.74
N GLN A 310 15.53 20.19 31.85
CA GLN A 310 14.87 19.90 33.13
C GLN A 310 15.78 20.34 34.24
N GLU A 311 15.24 21.02 35.24
CA GLU A 311 15.94 21.41 36.45
C GLU A 311 15.00 21.34 37.67
N THR A 312 15.57 21.21 38.85
CA THR A 312 14.80 21.11 40.10
C THR A 312 15.35 22.11 41.11
N VAL A 313 14.46 22.77 41.82
CA VAL A 313 14.83 23.65 42.94
C VAL A 313 14.11 23.22 44.21
N GLU A 314 14.81 23.14 45.33
CA GLU A 314 14.26 22.86 46.63
C GLU A 314 13.94 24.18 47.34
N LEU A 315 12.67 24.33 47.79
CA LEU A 315 12.21 25.42 48.63
C LEU A 315 12.02 24.93 50.08
N LYS A 316 12.65 25.65 51.01
CA LYS A 316 12.66 25.30 52.44
C LYS A 316 11.61 26.09 53.24
#